data_0dc781fdc9da5b0aefb22a3a0ca8880e
#
_entry.id   0dc781fdc9da5b0aefb22a3a0ca8880e
#
_cell.length_a   1.000
_cell.length_b   1.000
_cell.length_c   1.000
_cell.angle_alpha   90.00
_cell.angle_beta   90.00
_cell.angle_gamma   90.00
#
_symmetry.space_group_name_H-M   'P 1'
#
loop_
_entity.id
_entity.type
_entity.pdbx_description
1 polymer ?
#
loop_
_entity_poly.entity_id
_entity_poly.type
_entity_poly.pdbx_seq_one_letter_code
_entity_poly.pdbx_strand_id
1 'polypeptide(L)'
;MKVTKVTGYGVHPGWRKNLVFVKVETDAGITGWGEAYSQYDRDQPVLAQVSALGGYLIGRSVFDIKHFTQIAFDDYAARRGSLEFFCALSGIEQAMWDCVGKALKQPVYNLLGGRVRDRIRVYANGWSYGMKEPADYARAAEKVVALGFDAMKFDPLPAPWRTYIPKEHEDRAVAVVKAVRDAVGPKVDILIEQHRRLAPMHAIRLDKRLAESGLYWLEEPCAAEFPEAMAEIRRATGLPIVIGEATYTKTGFRPLFEARSCDIINPDVACVGGILELKELAAMAEPFLIAVSPHNYNSTLLGLASTVHASATMPNFIITEYFLPFVEWGDKISPNQLKPKNGYIDLPTAPGLGIDIDEEAVKAHPAKVYPARKLRTPSDEGP
;
A
#
# COMPACT_ATOMS: atom_id res chain seq x y z
N MET A 1 -25.54 -16.87 5.55
CA MET A 1 -25.32 -15.46 5.90
C MET A 1 -25.21 -14.69 4.60
N LYS A 2 -26.24 -13.91 4.30
CA LYS A 2 -26.37 -13.16 3.04
C LYS A 2 -26.09 -11.68 3.29
N VAL A 3 -25.46 -11.02 2.32
CA VAL A 3 -25.24 -9.59 2.37
C VAL A 3 -26.55 -8.85 2.17
N THR A 4 -26.82 -7.88 3.04
CA THR A 4 -28.04 -7.05 3.01
C THR A 4 -27.75 -5.61 2.58
N LYS A 5 -26.50 -5.14 2.84
CA LYS A 5 -26.12 -3.77 2.49
C LYS A 5 -24.61 -3.66 2.33
N VAL A 6 -24.17 -2.80 1.39
CA VAL A 6 -22.79 -2.34 1.22
C VAL A 6 -22.80 -0.82 1.24
N THR A 7 -21.95 -0.23 2.08
CA THR A 7 -21.86 1.23 2.24
C THR A 7 -20.42 1.69 2.12
N GLY A 8 -20.16 2.66 1.25
CA GLY A 8 -18.87 3.36 1.17
C GLY A 8 -18.90 4.64 2.01
N TYR A 9 -17.83 4.89 2.76
CA TYR A 9 -17.62 6.10 3.55
C TYR A 9 -16.38 6.82 3.05
N GLY A 10 -16.55 8.04 2.53
CA GLY A 10 -15.43 8.95 2.30
C GLY A 10 -15.10 9.67 3.60
N VAL A 11 -13.88 9.53 4.10
CA VAL A 11 -13.44 10.12 5.37
C VAL A 11 -12.15 10.90 5.21
N HIS A 12 -12.02 12.00 5.97
CA HIS A 12 -10.83 12.83 5.92
C HIS A 12 -10.00 12.71 7.20
N PRO A 13 -8.76 12.15 7.13
CA PRO A 13 -7.92 11.93 8.31
C PRO A 13 -7.19 13.18 8.80
N GLY A 14 -7.61 14.38 8.39
CA GLY A 14 -6.96 15.64 8.76
C GLY A 14 -5.75 16.00 7.90
N TRP A 15 -5.28 15.13 7.04
CA TRP A 15 -4.07 15.31 6.26
C TRP A 15 -4.19 14.77 4.82
N ARG A 16 -3.75 15.54 3.86
CA ARG A 16 -3.43 15.29 2.46
C ARG A 16 -4.53 14.68 1.57
N LYS A 17 -5.15 13.58 1.90
CA LYS A 17 -6.14 12.88 1.06
C LYS A 17 -7.35 12.40 1.87
N ASN A 18 -8.46 12.10 1.20
CA ASN A 18 -9.53 11.32 1.79
C ASN A 18 -9.18 9.83 1.77
N LEU A 19 -9.71 9.08 2.72
CA LEU A 19 -9.72 7.62 2.74
C LEU A 19 -11.11 7.13 2.38
N VAL A 20 -11.22 5.89 1.88
CA VAL A 20 -12.50 5.27 1.53
C VAL A 20 -12.65 3.98 2.32
N PHE A 21 -13.55 3.97 3.30
CA PHE A 21 -13.92 2.77 4.04
C PHE A 21 -15.14 2.12 3.44
N VAL A 22 -15.23 0.81 3.54
CA VAL A 22 -16.33 0.00 3.05
C VAL A 22 -16.89 -0.82 4.19
N LYS A 23 -18.22 -0.75 4.40
CA LYS A 23 -18.95 -1.57 5.37
C LYS A 23 -19.86 -2.55 4.65
N VAL A 24 -19.77 -3.82 5.01
CA VAL A 24 -20.70 -4.87 4.57
C VAL A 24 -21.56 -5.30 5.75
N GLU A 25 -22.89 -5.34 5.56
CA GLU A 25 -23.86 -5.78 6.56
C GLU A 25 -24.55 -7.07 6.08
N THR A 26 -24.88 -7.97 7.01
CA THR A 26 -25.46 -9.28 6.70
C THR A 26 -26.80 -9.50 7.42
N ASP A 27 -27.61 -10.44 6.92
CA ASP A 27 -28.88 -10.87 7.51
C ASP A 27 -28.73 -11.56 8.90
N ALA A 28 -27.52 -11.89 9.29
CA ALA A 28 -27.18 -12.40 10.62
C ALA A 28 -26.80 -11.31 11.63
N GLY A 29 -26.90 -10.02 11.27
CA GLY A 29 -26.47 -8.91 12.11
C GLY A 29 -24.96 -8.74 12.24
N ILE A 30 -24.17 -9.55 11.54
CA ILE A 30 -22.71 -9.42 11.50
C ILE A 30 -22.33 -8.37 10.48
N THR A 31 -21.41 -7.48 10.85
CA THR A 31 -20.88 -6.43 9.99
C THR A 31 -19.39 -6.55 9.86
N GLY A 32 -18.87 -6.27 8.65
CA GLY A 32 -17.44 -6.24 8.37
C GLY A 32 -17.03 -4.92 7.73
N TRP A 33 -15.76 -4.57 7.94
CA TRP A 33 -15.15 -3.36 7.43
C TRP A 33 -13.95 -3.69 6.54
N GLY A 34 -13.74 -2.85 5.52
CA GLY A 34 -12.58 -2.89 4.64
C GLY A 34 -12.21 -1.49 4.16
N GLU A 35 -11.12 -1.37 3.45
CA GLU A 35 -10.62 -0.11 2.93
C GLU A 35 -10.27 -0.23 1.46
N ALA A 36 -10.78 0.71 0.67
CA ALA A 36 -10.42 0.90 -0.73
C ALA A 36 -9.33 1.97 -0.83
N TYR A 37 -8.29 1.71 -1.62
CA TYR A 37 -7.26 2.70 -1.88
C TYR A 37 -7.84 3.96 -2.52
N SER A 38 -7.32 5.12 -2.16
CA SER A 38 -7.70 6.39 -2.76
C SER A 38 -6.49 7.31 -2.94
N GLN A 39 -6.55 8.18 -3.94
CA GLN A 39 -5.55 9.22 -4.17
C GLN A 39 -6.25 10.57 -4.26
N TYR A 40 -5.80 11.57 -3.50
CA TYR A 40 -6.27 12.97 -3.56
C TYR A 40 -7.77 13.12 -3.86
N ASP A 41 -8.10 13.64 -5.03
CA ASP A 41 -9.42 13.96 -5.56
C ASP A 41 -10.10 12.78 -6.29
N ARG A 42 -9.67 11.53 -6.06
CA ARG A 42 -10.21 10.32 -6.72
C ARG A 42 -11.09 9.45 -5.82
N ASP A 43 -11.39 9.90 -4.63
CA ASP A 43 -12.27 9.20 -3.68
C ASP A 43 -13.71 9.06 -4.21
N GLN A 44 -14.27 10.07 -4.88
CA GLN A 44 -15.62 10.02 -5.41
C GLN A 44 -15.82 8.94 -6.49
N PRO A 45 -14.96 8.79 -7.51
CA PRO A 45 -15.00 7.65 -8.42
C PRO A 45 -14.93 6.30 -7.72
N VAL A 46 -14.08 6.14 -6.70
CA VAL A 46 -13.98 4.89 -5.93
C VAL A 46 -15.27 4.62 -5.16
N LEU A 47 -15.86 5.62 -4.50
CA LEU A 47 -17.14 5.49 -3.80
C LEU A 47 -18.29 5.10 -4.75
N ALA A 48 -18.33 5.67 -5.97
CA ALA A 48 -19.30 5.29 -6.98
C ALA A 48 -19.14 3.82 -7.40
N GLN A 49 -17.91 3.34 -7.56
CA GLN A 49 -17.63 1.93 -7.86
C GLN A 49 -17.99 1.00 -6.68
N VAL A 50 -17.74 1.41 -5.42
CA VAL A 50 -18.19 0.65 -4.23
C VAL A 50 -19.70 0.47 -4.24
N SER A 51 -20.46 1.55 -4.54
CA SER A 51 -21.90 1.49 -4.63
C SER A 51 -22.39 0.56 -5.75
N ALA A 52 -21.79 0.68 -6.94
CA ALA A 52 -22.17 -0.13 -8.11
C ALA A 52 -21.89 -1.63 -7.88
N LEU A 53 -20.66 -1.99 -7.46
CA LEU A 53 -20.29 -3.37 -7.15
C LEU A 53 -21.08 -3.94 -5.97
N GLY A 54 -21.29 -3.13 -4.93
CA GLY A 54 -22.07 -3.51 -3.75
C GLY A 54 -23.48 -3.96 -4.11
N GLY A 55 -24.10 -3.33 -5.11
CA GLY A 55 -25.43 -3.72 -5.61
C GLY A 55 -25.48 -5.18 -6.09
N TYR A 56 -24.42 -5.68 -6.71
CA TYR A 56 -24.34 -7.08 -7.17
C TYR A 56 -24.08 -8.08 -6.04
N LEU A 57 -23.63 -7.61 -4.88
CA LEU A 57 -23.38 -8.47 -3.72
C LEU A 57 -24.64 -8.72 -2.87
N ILE A 58 -25.65 -7.86 -2.95
CA ILE A 58 -26.89 -7.98 -2.17
C ILE A 58 -27.57 -9.33 -2.43
N GLY A 59 -27.94 -10.02 -1.33
CA GLY A 59 -28.60 -11.34 -1.36
C GLY A 59 -27.63 -12.51 -1.61
N ARG A 60 -26.37 -12.27 -1.94
CA ARG A 60 -25.34 -13.31 -2.09
C ARG A 60 -24.77 -13.71 -0.73
N SER A 61 -24.19 -14.90 -0.68
CA SER A 61 -23.45 -15.37 0.49
C SER A 61 -22.18 -14.56 0.70
N VAL A 62 -21.94 -14.09 1.93
CA VAL A 62 -20.71 -13.40 2.27
C VAL A 62 -19.47 -14.35 2.27
N PHE A 63 -19.68 -15.66 2.28
CA PHE A 63 -18.63 -16.66 2.19
C PHE A 63 -18.10 -16.87 0.76
N ASP A 64 -18.86 -16.46 -0.27
CA ASP A 64 -18.49 -16.68 -1.67
C ASP A 64 -17.53 -15.61 -2.20
N ILE A 65 -16.48 -15.29 -1.40
CA ILE A 65 -15.52 -14.21 -1.66
C ILE A 65 -14.85 -14.39 -3.01
N LYS A 66 -14.25 -15.56 -3.27
CA LYS A 66 -13.55 -15.82 -4.53
C LYS A 66 -14.49 -15.77 -5.73
N HIS A 67 -15.68 -16.31 -5.61
CA HIS A 67 -16.68 -16.26 -6.68
C HIS A 67 -17.08 -14.81 -6.97
N PHE A 68 -17.32 -14.00 -5.93
CA PHE A 68 -17.68 -12.59 -6.11
C PHE A 68 -16.57 -11.79 -6.82
N THR A 69 -15.32 -11.94 -6.38
CA THR A 69 -14.20 -11.22 -7.01
C THR A 69 -14.01 -11.65 -8.47
N GLN A 70 -14.23 -12.94 -8.78
CA GLN A 70 -14.15 -13.44 -10.14
C GLN A 70 -15.25 -12.84 -11.05
N ILE A 71 -16.52 -12.93 -10.67
CA ILE A 71 -17.62 -12.41 -11.52
C ILE A 71 -17.59 -10.88 -11.63
N ALA A 72 -17.12 -10.18 -10.59
CA ALA A 72 -16.91 -8.74 -10.66
C ALA A 72 -15.90 -8.38 -11.76
N PHE A 73 -14.82 -9.13 -11.89
CA PHE A 73 -13.83 -8.90 -12.93
C PHE A 73 -14.28 -9.43 -14.30
N ASP A 74 -14.83 -10.64 -14.37
CA ASP A 74 -15.19 -11.29 -15.63
C ASP A 74 -16.45 -10.66 -16.25
N ASP A 75 -17.52 -10.49 -15.48
CA ASP A 75 -18.83 -10.07 -15.99
C ASP A 75 -19.02 -8.56 -15.91
N TYR A 76 -18.87 -7.95 -14.71
CA TYR A 76 -19.11 -6.52 -14.54
C TYR A 76 -18.05 -5.67 -15.24
N ALA A 77 -16.78 -5.96 -15.03
CA ALA A 77 -15.68 -5.21 -15.65
C ALA A 77 -15.35 -5.71 -17.06
N ALA A 78 -15.93 -6.82 -17.53
CA ALA A 78 -15.59 -7.45 -18.80
C ALA A 78 -14.07 -7.61 -19.02
N ARG A 79 -13.35 -7.94 -17.94
CA ARG A 79 -11.88 -8.04 -17.83
C ARG A 79 -11.13 -6.72 -18.15
N ARG A 80 -11.81 -5.58 -18.02
CA ARG A 80 -11.24 -4.25 -18.20
C ARG A 80 -11.20 -3.54 -16.85
N GLY A 81 -10.20 -3.87 -16.04
CA GLY A 81 -10.03 -3.23 -14.75
C GLY A 81 -9.49 -1.80 -14.87
N SER A 82 -9.88 -0.97 -13.91
CA SER A 82 -9.28 0.35 -13.68
C SER A 82 -8.85 0.45 -12.22
N LEU A 83 -8.08 1.49 -11.88
CA LEU A 83 -7.69 1.75 -10.50
C LEU A 83 -8.92 1.77 -9.58
N GLU A 84 -9.97 2.51 -9.95
CA GLU A 84 -11.17 2.69 -9.11
C GLU A 84 -11.95 1.38 -8.94
N PHE A 85 -11.99 0.56 -9.99
CA PHE A 85 -12.61 -0.76 -9.93
C PHE A 85 -11.88 -1.67 -8.94
N PHE A 86 -10.56 -1.79 -9.06
CA PHE A 86 -9.79 -2.66 -8.16
C PHE A 86 -9.76 -2.15 -6.74
N CYS A 87 -9.74 -0.83 -6.52
CA CYS A 87 -9.87 -0.24 -5.19
C CYS A 87 -11.21 -0.63 -4.53
N ALA A 88 -12.32 -0.44 -5.22
CA ALA A 88 -13.64 -0.78 -4.72
C ALA A 88 -13.79 -2.28 -4.45
N LEU A 89 -13.34 -3.12 -5.39
CA LEU A 89 -13.34 -4.57 -5.25
C LEU A 89 -12.55 -5.01 -4.00
N SER A 90 -11.35 -4.46 -3.83
CA SER A 90 -10.47 -4.77 -2.69
C SER A 90 -11.10 -4.39 -1.34
N GLY A 91 -11.73 -3.20 -1.26
CA GLY A 91 -12.39 -2.77 -0.03
C GLY A 91 -13.60 -3.64 0.33
N ILE A 92 -14.40 -4.05 -0.65
CA ILE A 92 -15.54 -4.96 -0.44
C ILE A 92 -15.02 -6.35 -0.01
N GLU A 93 -13.99 -6.87 -0.66
CA GLU A 93 -13.40 -8.19 -0.37
C GLU A 93 -12.87 -8.26 1.06
N GLN A 94 -12.15 -7.24 1.52
CA GLN A 94 -11.68 -7.13 2.90
C GLN A 94 -12.83 -7.14 3.89
N ALA A 95 -13.91 -6.37 3.62
CA ALA A 95 -15.09 -6.34 4.47
C ALA A 95 -15.82 -7.69 4.53
N MET A 96 -15.83 -8.45 3.42
CA MET A 96 -16.36 -9.83 3.41
C MET A 96 -15.51 -10.74 4.30
N TRP A 97 -14.18 -10.67 4.23
CA TRP A 97 -13.29 -11.44 5.12
C TRP A 97 -13.49 -11.10 6.58
N ASP A 98 -13.69 -9.83 6.91
CA ASP A 98 -13.99 -9.39 8.27
C ASP A 98 -15.30 -10.00 8.78
N CYS A 99 -16.36 -9.99 7.95
CA CYS A 99 -17.62 -10.68 8.26
C CYS A 99 -17.42 -12.18 8.50
N VAL A 100 -16.69 -12.85 7.61
CA VAL A 100 -16.44 -14.32 7.69
C VAL A 100 -15.64 -14.65 8.95
N GLY A 101 -14.58 -13.89 9.23
CA GLY A 101 -13.78 -14.09 10.43
C GLY A 101 -14.60 -13.89 11.72
N LYS A 102 -15.44 -12.88 11.79
CA LYS A 102 -16.36 -12.63 12.92
C LYS A 102 -17.40 -13.75 13.07
N ALA A 103 -17.98 -14.21 11.97
CA ALA A 103 -18.96 -15.31 11.98
C ALA A 103 -18.36 -16.61 12.50
N LEU A 104 -17.13 -16.92 12.12
CA LEU A 104 -16.42 -18.14 12.50
C LEU A 104 -15.61 -17.96 13.81
N LYS A 105 -15.63 -16.76 14.41
CA LYS A 105 -14.88 -16.39 15.62
C LYS A 105 -13.36 -16.67 15.48
N GLN A 106 -12.84 -16.38 14.30
CA GLN A 106 -11.43 -16.56 13.97
C GLN A 106 -10.82 -15.27 13.39
N PRO A 107 -9.56 -14.95 13.72
CA PRO A 107 -8.82 -13.95 12.97
C PRO A 107 -8.61 -14.41 11.53
N VAL A 108 -8.63 -13.48 10.58
CA VAL A 108 -8.62 -13.79 9.14
C VAL A 108 -7.42 -14.65 8.73
N TYR A 109 -6.22 -14.43 9.29
CA TYR A 109 -5.05 -15.26 8.95
C TYR A 109 -5.24 -16.76 9.24
N ASN A 110 -6.06 -17.15 10.23
CA ASN A 110 -6.35 -18.56 10.48
C ASN A 110 -7.14 -19.19 9.33
N LEU A 111 -8.03 -18.41 8.70
CA LEU A 111 -8.85 -18.86 7.57
C LEU A 111 -8.06 -18.89 6.25
N LEU A 112 -6.92 -18.20 6.21
CA LEU A 112 -6.01 -18.19 5.07
C LEU A 112 -4.93 -19.30 5.13
N GLY A 113 -5.02 -20.24 6.08
CA GLY A 113 -4.08 -21.34 6.24
C GLY A 113 -3.21 -21.26 7.50
N GLY A 114 -3.40 -20.23 8.31
CA GLY A 114 -2.66 -20.04 9.56
C GLY A 114 -1.38 -19.23 9.41
N ARG A 115 -0.89 -18.78 10.55
CA ARG A 115 0.29 -17.92 10.61
C ARG A 115 1.59 -18.70 10.46
N VAL A 116 2.56 -18.12 9.76
CA VAL A 116 3.96 -18.59 9.69
C VAL A 116 4.91 -17.69 10.51
N ARG A 117 4.40 -16.62 11.12
CA ARG A 117 5.11 -15.72 12.03
C ARG A 117 4.18 -15.12 13.06
N ASP A 118 4.73 -14.66 14.20
CA ASP A 118 3.95 -14.11 15.32
C ASP A 118 3.83 -12.57 15.28
N ARG A 119 4.67 -11.91 14.48
CA ARG A 119 4.71 -10.46 14.36
C ARG A 119 5.13 -10.03 12.96
N ILE A 120 4.76 -8.83 12.58
CA ILE A 120 5.00 -8.23 11.27
C ILE A 120 6.00 -7.08 11.44
N ARG A 121 7.14 -7.15 10.72
CA ARG A 121 8.09 -6.03 10.65
C ARG A 121 7.52 -4.91 9.80
N VAL A 122 7.72 -3.66 10.23
CA VAL A 122 7.23 -2.49 9.51
C VAL A 122 8.32 -1.42 9.36
N TYR A 123 8.25 -0.69 8.24
CA TYR A 123 9.04 0.50 8.02
C TYR A 123 8.19 1.76 8.13
N ALA A 124 8.79 2.86 8.59
CA ALA A 124 8.12 4.15 8.66
C ALA A 124 8.08 4.83 7.29
N ASN A 125 6.90 5.34 6.90
CA ASN A 125 6.75 6.23 5.74
C ASN A 125 5.90 7.47 6.10
N GLY A 126 5.92 8.49 5.21
CA GLY A 126 5.23 9.76 5.39
C GLY A 126 5.94 10.75 6.32
N TRP A 127 7.03 10.36 6.94
CA TRP A 127 7.79 11.17 7.88
C TRP A 127 8.55 12.34 7.23
N SER A 128 8.89 12.20 5.95
CA SER A 128 9.69 13.16 5.19
C SER A 128 8.88 14.25 4.49
N TYR A 129 7.55 14.26 4.66
CA TYR A 129 6.68 15.22 4.00
C TYR A 129 6.99 16.67 4.43
N GLY A 130 7.13 17.56 3.42
CA GLY A 130 7.41 18.98 3.64
C GLY A 130 8.89 19.32 3.88
N MET A 131 9.78 18.33 3.95
CA MET A 131 11.21 18.55 4.07
C MET A 131 11.77 19.14 2.77
N LYS A 132 12.68 20.12 2.92
CA LYS A 132 13.27 20.82 1.77
C LYS A 132 14.77 20.55 1.66
N GLU A 133 15.49 20.73 2.74
CA GLU A 133 16.94 20.65 2.75
C GLU A 133 17.42 19.29 3.30
N PRO A 134 18.58 18.78 2.89
CA PRO A 134 19.13 17.50 3.42
C PRO A 134 19.16 17.43 4.95
N ALA A 135 19.47 18.53 5.63
CA ALA A 135 19.46 18.62 7.09
C ALA A 135 18.06 18.45 7.71
N ASP A 136 16.99 18.81 6.99
CA ASP A 136 15.62 18.60 7.47
C ASP A 136 15.29 17.10 7.47
N TYR A 137 15.66 16.40 6.38
CA TYR A 137 15.50 14.94 6.29
C TYR A 137 16.30 14.22 7.39
N ALA A 138 17.55 14.62 7.63
CA ALA A 138 18.38 14.04 8.68
C ALA A 138 17.70 14.13 10.06
N ARG A 139 17.28 15.34 10.46
CA ARG A 139 16.58 15.56 11.74
C ARG A 139 15.25 14.82 11.85
N ALA A 140 14.51 14.68 10.74
CA ALA A 140 13.26 13.93 10.73
C ALA A 140 13.51 12.43 10.83
N ALA A 141 14.56 11.92 10.20
CA ALA A 141 14.97 10.51 10.27
C ALA A 141 15.40 10.11 11.69
N GLU A 142 16.15 10.95 12.41
CA GLU A 142 16.49 10.73 13.83
C GLU A 142 15.25 10.55 14.70
N LYS A 143 14.19 11.33 14.45
CA LYS A 143 12.91 11.19 15.17
C LYS A 143 12.23 9.85 14.87
N VAL A 144 12.30 9.36 13.64
CA VAL A 144 11.78 8.03 13.26
C VAL A 144 12.49 6.92 14.03
N VAL A 145 13.81 7.00 14.14
CA VAL A 145 14.60 6.05 14.95
C VAL A 145 14.23 6.14 16.43
N ALA A 146 14.03 7.36 16.96
CA ALA A 146 13.60 7.56 18.34
C ALA A 146 12.20 6.99 18.63
N LEU A 147 11.33 6.84 17.61
CA LEU A 147 10.05 6.13 17.72
C LEU A 147 10.19 4.59 17.73
N GLY A 148 11.42 4.07 17.59
CA GLY A 148 11.72 2.65 17.62
C GLY A 148 11.69 1.94 16.27
N PHE A 149 11.68 2.67 15.15
CA PHE A 149 11.79 2.07 13.81
C PHE A 149 13.26 1.82 13.45
N ASP A 150 13.52 0.67 12.86
CA ASP A 150 14.82 0.27 12.31
C ASP A 150 14.85 0.28 10.77
N ALA A 151 13.76 0.75 10.14
CA ALA A 151 13.60 0.87 8.70
C ALA A 151 12.73 2.07 8.34
N MET A 152 13.07 2.77 7.25
CA MET A 152 12.33 3.94 6.78
C MET A 152 12.38 4.10 5.27
N LYS A 153 11.25 4.54 4.67
CA LYS A 153 11.11 4.83 3.24
C LYS A 153 10.90 6.32 3.01
N PHE A 154 11.48 6.85 1.93
CA PHE A 154 11.20 8.19 1.46
C PHE A 154 11.60 8.37 0.00
N ASP A 155 11.06 9.43 -0.61
CA ASP A 155 11.40 9.87 -1.96
C ASP A 155 12.35 11.06 -1.88
N PRO A 156 13.60 10.93 -2.34
CA PRO A 156 14.58 12.02 -2.31
C PRO A 156 14.49 12.96 -3.51
N LEU A 157 13.73 12.59 -4.54
CA LEU A 157 13.65 13.35 -5.78
C LEU A 157 12.69 14.54 -5.66
N PRO A 158 13.04 15.74 -6.17
CA PRO A 158 12.18 16.90 -6.10
C PRO A 158 10.99 16.81 -7.07
N ALA A 159 9.95 17.58 -6.75
CA ALA A 159 8.89 17.91 -7.71
C ALA A 159 9.39 18.91 -8.76
N PRO A 160 8.74 18.99 -9.93
CA PRO A 160 7.68 18.10 -10.41
C PRO A 160 8.22 16.73 -10.86
N TRP A 161 7.34 15.75 -10.99
CA TRP A 161 7.70 14.44 -11.53
C TRP A 161 8.14 14.53 -12.97
N ARG A 162 9.34 14.01 -13.26
CA ARG A 162 9.92 14.05 -14.61
C ARG A 162 10.60 12.74 -14.94
N THR A 163 10.41 12.30 -16.20
CA THR A 163 11.07 11.11 -16.74
C THR A 163 12.56 11.36 -17.00
N TYR A 164 12.85 12.57 -17.45
CA TYR A 164 14.22 13.04 -17.70
C TYR A 164 14.54 14.14 -16.69
N ILE A 165 15.53 13.89 -15.85
CA ILE A 165 15.88 14.79 -14.76
C ILE A 165 17.25 15.47 -15.02
N PRO A 166 17.39 16.75 -14.63
CA PRO A 166 18.67 17.44 -14.72
C PRO A 166 19.63 16.91 -13.62
N LYS A 167 20.92 17.14 -13.83
CA LYS A 167 21.97 16.68 -12.91
C LYS A 167 21.79 17.20 -11.47
N GLU A 168 21.27 18.42 -11.33
CA GLU A 168 21.02 19.03 -10.02
C GLU A 168 20.01 18.22 -9.18
N HIS A 169 19.01 17.61 -9.82
CA HIS A 169 18.04 16.75 -9.13
C HIS A 169 18.70 15.45 -8.64
N GLU A 170 19.61 14.86 -9.43
CA GLU A 170 20.39 13.71 -9.00
C GLU A 170 21.33 14.09 -7.84
N ASP A 171 22.07 15.22 -7.97
CA ASP A 171 22.99 15.70 -6.94
C ASP A 171 22.25 15.93 -5.63
N ARG A 172 21.05 16.56 -5.70
CA ARG A 172 20.19 16.77 -4.53
C ARG A 172 19.73 15.44 -3.90
N ALA A 173 19.25 14.49 -4.71
CA ALA A 173 18.81 13.19 -4.20
C ALA A 173 19.94 12.47 -3.46
N VAL A 174 21.15 12.46 -4.01
CA VAL A 174 22.33 11.88 -3.37
C VAL A 174 22.65 12.60 -2.05
N ALA A 175 22.61 13.93 -2.01
CA ALA A 175 22.88 14.70 -0.79
C ALA A 175 21.82 14.40 0.30
N VAL A 176 20.55 14.29 -0.05
CA VAL A 176 19.47 13.93 0.90
C VAL A 176 19.69 12.54 1.47
N VAL A 177 19.92 11.53 0.61
CA VAL A 177 20.12 10.15 1.05
C VAL A 177 21.35 10.02 1.94
N LYS A 178 22.45 10.70 1.56
CA LYS A 178 23.67 10.73 2.38
C LYS A 178 23.42 11.36 3.75
N ALA A 179 22.72 12.48 3.82
CA ALA A 179 22.41 13.15 5.08
C ALA A 179 21.57 12.26 6.01
N VAL A 180 20.58 11.53 5.46
CA VAL A 180 19.79 10.57 6.23
C VAL A 180 20.69 9.42 6.73
N ARG A 181 21.52 8.82 5.87
CA ARG A 181 22.43 7.73 6.26
C ARG A 181 23.39 8.16 7.36
N ASP A 182 24.00 9.34 7.22
CA ASP A 182 24.93 9.87 8.22
C ASP A 182 24.22 10.08 9.58
N ALA A 183 22.96 10.51 9.58
CA ALA A 183 22.18 10.76 10.80
C ALA A 183 21.74 9.47 11.50
N VAL A 184 21.27 8.45 10.76
CA VAL A 184 20.69 7.24 11.36
C VAL A 184 21.69 6.09 11.54
N GLY A 185 22.89 6.21 10.98
CA GLY A 185 23.93 5.19 11.07
C GLY A 185 23.67 3.93 10.21
N PRO A 186 24.60 2.96 10.20
CA PRO A 186 24.59 1.84 9.25
C PRO A 186 23.60 0.73 9.55
N LYS A 187 22.95 0.73 10.73
CA LYS A 187 22.06 -0.35 11.16
C LYS A 187 20.61 -0.14 10.76
N VAL A 188 20.23 1.06 10.30
CA VAL A 188 18.88 1.38 9.88
C VAL A 188 18.73 1.07 8.39
N ASP A 189 17.70 0.32 8.02
CA ASP A 189 17.38 0.06 6.63
C ASP A 189 16.77 1.31 5.99
N ILE A 190 17.41 1.81 4.92
CA ILE A 190 16.93 2.93 4.13
C ILE A 190 16.37 2.39 2.81
N LEU A 191 15.10 2.73 2.57
CA LEU A 191 14.31 2.31 1.42
C LEU A 191 14.04 3.55 0.57
N ILE A 192 14.39 3.51 -0.70
CA ILE A 192 14.25 4.67 -1.60
C ILE A 192 13.14 4.45 -2.60
N GLU A 193 12.21 5.41 -2.62
CA GLU A 193 11.08 5.49 -3.54
C GLU A 193 11.42 6.41 -4.72
N GLN A 194 11.09 5.99 -5.95
CA GLN A 194 11.26 6.78 -7.17
C GLN A 194 9.94 6.97 -7.96
N HIS A 195 8.83 6.37 -7.50
CA HIS A 195 7.46 6.55 -8.01
C HIS A 195 7.33 6.41 -9.53
N ARG A 196 7.93 5.40 -10.17
CA ARG A 196 7.75 5.07 -11.62
C ARG A 196 8.20 6.15 -12.60
N ARG A 197 9.00 7.13 -12.20
CA ARG A 197 9.13 8.36 -13.00
C ARG A 197 10.38 8.45 -13.87
N LEU A 198 11.43 7.66 -13.59
CA LEU A 198 12.69 7.85 -14.29
C LEU A 198 12.77 7.04 -15.58
N ALA A 199 13.46 7.58 -16.59
CA ALA A 199 13.96 6.77 -17.67
C ALA A 199 15.09 5.86 -17.17
N PRO A 200 15.31 4.65 -17.75
CA PRO A 200 16.32 3.71 -17.29
C PRO A 200 17.73 4.31 -17.17
N MET A 201 18.12 5.17 -18.09
CA MET A 201 19.44 5.81 -18.05
C MET A 201 19.64 6.69 -16.79
N HIS A 202 18.60 7.36 -16.30
CA HIS A 202 18.66 8.17 -15.09
C HIS A 202 18.59 7.30 -13.84
N ALA A 203 17.71 6.30 -13.82
CA ALA A 203 17.61 5.35 -12.72
C ALA A 203 18.96 4.67 -12.49
N ILE A 204 19.55 4.06 -13.52
CA ILE A 204 20.83 3.35 -13.44
C ILE A 204 21.96 4.28 -12.96
N ARG A 205 22.00 5.53 -13.46
CA ARG A 205 23.04 6.49 -13.06
C ARG A 205 22.87 6.94 -11.61
N LEU A 206 21.64 7.26 -11.20
CA LEU A 206 21.35 7.68 -9.84
C LEU A 206 21.62 6.55 -8.85
N ASP A 207 21.15 5.34 -9.15
CA ASP A 207 21.26 4.18 -8.27
C ASP A 207 22.74 3.81 -8.02
N LYS A 208 23.59 3.89 -9.05
CA LYS A 208 25.04 3.70 -8.88
C LYS A 208 25.67 4.73 -7.94
N ARG A 209 25.17 5.97 -7.95
CA ARG A 209 25.63 7.03 -7.04
C ARG A 209 25.12 6.83 -5.61
N LEU A 210 23.96 6.18 -5.46
CA LEU A 210 23.35 5.88 -4.16
C LEU A 210 23.90 4.60 -3.51
N ALA A 211 24.57 3.73 -4.26
CA ALA A 211 25.03 2.42 -3.80
C ALA A 211 25.90 2.49 -2.53
N GLU A 212 26.76 3.52 -2.40
CA GLU A 212 27.62 3.72 -1.23
C GLU A 212 26.84 4.05 0.05
N SER A 213 25.55 4.45 -0.07
CA SER A 213 24.70 4.74 1.08
C SER A 213 24.13 3.48 1.77
N GLY A 214 24.43 2.28 1.28
CA GLY A 214 24.01 1.02 1.90
C GLY A 214 22.49 0.89 1.96
N LEU A 215 21.80 1.13 0.84
CA LEU A 215 20.35 1.06 0.73
C LEU A 215 19.83 -0.37 0.83
N TYR A 216 18.63 -0.52 1.40
CA TYR A 216 17.96 -1.81 1.46
C TYR A 216 17.30 -2.17 0.13
N TRP A 217 16.65 -1.19 -0.55
CA TRP A 217 16.11 -1.34 -1.89
C TRP A 217 15.90 -0.01 -2.63
N LEU A 218 15.59 -0.15 -3.93
CA LEU A 218 15.06 0.89 -4.80
C LEU A 218 13.67 0.51 -5.25
N GLU A 219 12.68 1.37 -5.00
CA GLU A 219 11.28 1.14 -5.31
C GLU A 219 10.87 1.93 -6.54
N GLU A 220 10.25 1.23 -7.49
CA GLU A 220 9.66 1.76 -8.70
C GLU A 220 10.52 2.80 -9.47
N PRO A 221 11.77 2.44 -9.84
CA PRO A 221 12.64 3.38 -10.54
C PRO A 221 12.07 3.85 -11.90
N CYS A 222 11.39 2.97 -12.65
CA CYS A 222 10.69 3.35 -13.88
C CYS A 222 9.28 2.72 -13.94
N ALA A 223 8.53 2.99 -15.01
CA ALA A 223 7.17 2.49 -15.18
C ALA A 223 7.11 0.96 -15.24
N ALA A 224 6.19 0.35 -14.49
CA ALA A 224 6.02 -1.10 -14.39
C ALA A 224 5.50 -1.73 -15.69
N GLU A 225 4.89 -0.92 -16.56
CA GLU A 225 4.39 -1.32 -17.88
C GLU A 225 5.48 -1.74 -18.86
N PHE A 226 6.76 -1.50 -18.49
CA PHE A 226 7.93 -1.91 -19.28
C PHE A 226 8.81 -2.89 -18.48
N PRO A 227 8.40 -4.16 -18.38
CA PRO A 227 9.14 -5.15 -17.59
C PRO A 227 10.60 -5.32 -18.02
N GLU A 228 10.89 -5.20 -19.32
CA GLU A 228 12.25 -5.33 -19.85
C GLU A 228 13.15 -4.17 -19.42
N ALA A 229 12.63 -2.94 -19.43
CA ALA A 229 13.37 -1.76 -18.94
C ALA A 229 13.67 -1.87 -17.45
N MET A 230 12.70 -2.35 -16.67
CA MET A 230 12.90 -2.61 -15.23
C MET A 230 13.93 -3.71 -15.01
N ALA A 231 13.89 -4.79 -15.79
CA ALA A 231 14.88 -5.85 -15.75
C ALA A 231 16.30 -5.36 -16.15
N GLU A 232 16.41 -4.40 -17.04
CA GLU A 232 17.67 -3.72 -17.36
C GLU A 232 18.23 -2.97 -16.15
N ILE A 233 17.38 -2.14 -15.51
CA ILE A 233 17.76 -1.40 -14.30
C ILE A 233 18.22 -2.36 -13.23
N ARG A 234 17.43 -3.41 -12.93
CA ARG A 234 17.76 -4.43 -11.93
C ARG A 234 19.14 -5.06 -12.17
N ARG A 235 19.46 -5.39 -13.42
CA ARG A 235 20.78 -5.99 -13.76
C ARG A 235 21.93 -4.98 -13.63
N ALA A 236 21.67 -3.70 -13.82
CA ALA A 236 22.69 -2.67 -13.86
C ALA A 236 23.03 -2.04 -12.52
N THR A 237 22.13 -2.11 -11.52
CA THR A 237 22.27 -1.38 -10.25
C THR A 237 22.91 -2.20 -9.12
N GLY A 238 22.65 -3.49 -9.04
CA GLY A 238 23.14 -4.35 -7.97
C GLY A 238 22.40 -4.17 -6.62
N LEU A 239 21.37 -3.31 -6.57
CA LEU A 239 20.47 -3.15 -5.43
C LEU A 239 19.14 -3.88 -5.70
N PRO A 240 18.47 -4.41 -4.64
CA PRO A 240 17.17 -5.01 -4.82
C PRO A 240 16.15 -4.02 -5.40
N ILE A 241 15.42 -4.44 -6.41
CA ILE A 241 14.36 -3.64 -7.05
C ILE A 241 13.00 -4.09 -6.53
N VAL A 242 12.19 -3.11 -6.09
CA VAL A 242 10.81 -3.29 -5.65
C VAL A 242 9.85 -2.70 -6.68
N ILE A 243 8.74 -3.40 -6.94
CA ILE A 243 7.74 -2.96 -7.92
C ILE A 243 6.36 -3.51 -7.55
N GLY A 244 5.30 -2.75 -7.76
CA GLY A 244 3.97 -3.34 -7.72
C GLY A 244 2.85 -2.55 -7.08
N GLU A 245 3.08 -1.39 -6.46
CA GLU A 245 2.00 -0.60 -5.83
C GLU A 245 0.93 -0.11 -6.84
N ALA A 246 1.29 -0.01 -8.11
CA ALA A 246 0.39 0.37 -9.20
C ALA A 246 0.03 -0.80 -10.13
N THR A 247 0.35 -2.03 -9.74
CA THR A 247 0.08 -3.25 -10.52
C THR A 247 -1.05 -4.05 -9.87
N TYR A 248 -2.01 -4.52 -10.66
CA TYR A 248 -3.21 -5.18 -10.13
C TYR A 248 -3.28 -6.63 -10.59
N THR A 249 -3.72 -7.49 -9.69
CA THR A 249 -3.97 -8.92 -9.86
C THR A 249 -2.74 -9.74 -10.32
N LYS A 250 -2.82 -11.04 -10.17
CA LYS A 250 -1.80 -11.99 -10.65
C LYS A 250 -1.49 -11.84 -12.15
N THR A 251 -2.50 -11.46 -12.94
CA THR A 251 -2.34 -11.25 -14.37
C THR A 251 -1.42 -10.07 -14.68
N GLY A 252 -1.52 -8.98 -13.93
CA GLY A 252 -0.65 -7.82 -14.09
C GLY A 252 0.79 -8.08 -13.63
N PHE A 253 0.97 -8.89 -12.59
CA PHE A 253 2.30 -9.21 -12.07
C PHE A 253 3.05 -10.29 -12.89
N ARG A 254 2.33 -11.14 -13.62
CA ARG A 254 2.95 -12.22 -14.39
C ARG A 254 4.08 -11.74 -15.34
N PRO A 255 3.92 -10.70 -16.16
CA PRO A 255 5.00 -10.24 -17.04
C PRO A 255 6.25 -9.79 -16.26
N LEU A 256 6.08 -9.23 -15.05
CA LEU A 256 7.19 -8.80 -14.21
C LEU A 256 8.03 -10.00 -13.75
N PHE A 257 7.39 -11.10 -13.40
CA PHE A 257 8.07 -12.34 -12.98
C PHE A 257 8.79 -13.01 -14.16
N GLU A 258 8.11 -13.13 -15.29
CA GLU A 258 8.65 -13.73 -16.52
C GLU A 258 9.89 -12.97 -17.03
N ALA A 259 9.89 -11.63 -16.98
CA ALA A 259 11.01 -10.79 -17.34
C ALA A 259 12.11 -10.68 -16.25
N ARG A 260 11.87 -11.23 -15.05
CA ARG A 260 12.74 -11.06 -13.87
C ARG A 260 13.04 -9.59 -13.57
N SER A 261 11.99 -8.78 -13.52
CA SER A 261 12.07 -7.33 -13.39
C SER A 261 12.31 -6.85 -11.96
N CYS A 262 12.07 -7.69 -10.95
CA CYS A 262 12.16 -7.32 -9.53
C CYS A 262 12.73 -8.43 -8.66
N ASP A 263 13.15 -8.06 -7.46
CA ASP A 263 13.54 -8.95 -6.37
C ASP A 263 12.46 -9.02 -5.30
N ILE A 264 11.65 -7.96 -5.22
CA ILE A 264 10.60 -7.78 -4.24
C ILE A 264 9.37 -7.23 -4.96
N ILE A 265 8.18 -7.67 -4.58
CA ILE A 265 6.93 -7.02 -5.00
C ILE A 265 6.27 -6.32 -3.82
N ASN A 266 5.62 -5.17 -4.10
CA ASN A 266 4.90 -4.38 -3.10
C ASN A 266 3.43 -4.10 -3.46
N PRO A 267 2.63 -5.14 -3.76
CA PRO A 267 1.20 -4.95 -4.02
C PRO A 267 0.48 -4.34 -2.81
N ASP A 268 -0.49 -3.45 -3.06
CA ASP A 268 -1.31 -2.86 -2.02
C ASP A 268 -2.64 -3.62 -1.87
N VAL A 269 -2.93 -4.11 -0.67
CA VAL A 269 -4.14 -4.90 -0.37
C VAL A 269 -5.43 -4.16 -0.71
N ALA A 270 -5.41 -2.83 -0.65
CA ALA A 270 -6.57 -1.98 -0.89
C ALA A 270 -6.83 -1.66 -2.37
N CYS A 271 -5.95 -2.15 -3.29
CA CYS A 271 -6.16 -2.02 -4.74
C CYS A 271 -5.71 -3.20 -5.58
N VAL A 272 -5.04 -4.22 -5.03
CA VAL A 272 -4.57 -5.37 -5.80
C VAL A 272 -5.67 -6.39 -6.12
N GLY A 273 -6.80 -6.33 -5.40
CA GLY A 273 -7.91 -7.28 -5.46
C GLY A 273 -8.29 -7.85 -4.09
N GLY A 274 -7.73 -7.32 -3.01
CA GLY A 274 -8.01 -7.70 -1.62
C GLY A 274 -7.01 -8.68 -1.01
N ILE A 275 -7.39 -9.23 0.14
CA ILE A 275 -6.56 -10.11 0.99
C ILE A 275 -6.20 -11.41 0.28
N LEU A 276 -7.19 -12.05 -0.35
CA LEU A 276 -6.99 -13.35 -1.02
C LEU A 276 -6.10 -13.21 -2.25
N GLU A 277 -6.31 -12.17 -3.06
CA GLU A 277 -5.48 -11.90 -4.24
C GLU A 277 -4.03 -11.61 -3.83
N LEU A 278 -3.84 -10.81 -2.78
CA LEU A 278 -2.51 -10.52 -2.22
C LEU A 278 -1.80 -11.81 -1.76
N LYS A 279 -2.51 -12.70 -1.06
CA LYS A 279 -1.98 -13.99 -0.63
C LYS A 279 -1.63 -14.91 -1.81
N GLU A 280 -2.53 -15.02 -2.79
CA GLU A 280 -2.31 -15.85 -3.99
C GLU A 280 -1.14 -15.31 -4.83
N LEU A 281 -0.97 -13.99 -4.88
CA LEU A 281 0.14 -13.34 -5.54
C LEU A 281 1.48 -13.65 -4.84
N ALA A 282 1.50 -13.63 -3.52
CA ALA A 282 2.69 -14.01 -2.74
C ALA A 282 3.09 -15.48 -3.02
N ALA A 283 2.11 -16.39 -3.08
CA ALA A 283 2.35 -17.78 -3.45
C ALA A 283 2.83 -17.95 -4.91
N MET A 284 2.39 -17.08 -5.81
CA MET A 284 2.89 -17.05 -7.19
C MET A 284 4.33 -16.52 -7.29
N ALA A 285 4.71 -15.57 -6.44
CA ALA A 285 6.06 -14.98 -6.39
C ALA A 285 7.10 -15.93 -5.77
N GLU A 286 6.69 -16.79 -4.83
CA GLU A 286 7.58 -17.66 -4.07
C GLU A 286 8.48 -18.56 -4.95
N PRO A 287 7.97 -19.31 -5.95
CA PRO A 287 8.80 -20.17 -6.80
C PRO A 287 9.76 -19.37 -7.72
N PHE A 288 9.55 -18.08 -7.88
CA PHE A 288 10.48 -17.19 -8.59
C PHE A 288 11.56 -16.61 -7.67
N LEU A 289 11.55 -16.97 -6.37
CA LEU A 289 12.42 -16.42 -5.31
C LEU A 289 12.25 -14.90 -5.15
N ILE A 290 11.02 -14.41 -5.36
CA ILE A 290 10.66 -13.00 -5.19
C ILE A 290 10.04 -12.83 -3.80
N ALA A 291 10.56 -11.86 -3.04
CA ALA A 291 10.03 -11.49 -1.74
C ALA A 291 8.79 -10.58 -1.87
N VAL A 292 8.02 -10.48 -0.78
CA VAL A 292 6.82 -9.63 -0.73
C VAL A 292 6.95 -8.61 0.40
N SER A 293 6.74 -7.34 0.07
CA SER A 293 6.70 -6.22 1.00
C SER A 293 5.47 -5.36 0.71
N PRO A 294 4.28 -5.71 1.20
CA PRO A 294 3.06 -5.00 0.83
C PRO A 294 3.14 -3.49 1.09
N HIS A 295 2.73 -2.72 0.10
CA HIS A 295 2.52 -1.27 0.18
C HIS A 295 1.27 -0.98 1.04
N ASN A 296 1.28 0.12 1.78
CA ASN A 296 0.14 0.55 2.61
C ASN A 296 0.06 2.07 2.76
N TYR A 297 -0.13 2.79 1.66
CA TYR A 297 -0.50 4.22 1.70
C TYR A 297 -1.99 4.39 2.04
N ASN A 298 -2.48 3.61 2.97
CA ASN A 298 -3.84 3.53 3.48
C ASN A 298 -3.88 3.93 4.96
N SER A 299 -5.02 3.75 5.61
CA SER A 299 -5.10 3.99 7.04
C SER A 299 -4.21 3.03 7.83
N THR A 300 -3.86 3.41 9.04
CA THR A 300 -3.25 2.52 10.04
C THR A 300 -4.29 1.61 10.71
N LEU A 301 -5.49 1.53 10.14
CA LEU A 301 -6.63 0.73 10.60
C LEU A 301 -6.88 -0.45 9.66
N LEU A 302 -7.88 -0.31 8.79
CA LEU A 302 -8.40 -1.41 7.96
C LEU A 302 -7.40 -1.88 6.90
N GLY A 303 -6.76 -0.95 6.18
CA GLY A 303 -5.75 -1.29 5.18
C GLY A 303 -4.56 -1.98 5.82
N LEU A 304 -4.05 -1.45 6.94
CA LEU A 304 -2.95 -2.06 7.68
C LEU A 304 -3.35 -3.42 8.26
N ALA A 305 -4.53 -3.54 8.89
CA ALA A 305 -4.98 -4.82 9.46
C ALA A 305 -5.10 -5.91 8.39
N SER A 306 -5.70 -5.57 7.24
CA SER A 306 -5.79 -6.49 6.08
C SER A 306 -4.42 -6.94 5.59
N THR A 307 -3.47 -6.00 5.49
CA THR A 307 -2.08 -6.27 5.13
C THR A 307 -1.40 -7.19 6.16
N VAL A 308 -1.59 -6.94 7.45
CA VAL A 308 -1.04 -7.76 8.55
C VAL A 308 -1.56 -9.18 8.49
N HIS A 309 -2.88 -9.37 8.29
CA HIS A 309 -3.47 -10.71 8.18
C HIS A 309 -2.93 -11.49 6.98
N ALA A 310 -2.86 -10.88 5.80
CA ALA A 310 -2.28 -11.52 4.63
C ALA A 310 -0.80 -11.86 4.87
N SER A 311 0.00 -10.89 5.32
CA SER A 311 1.45 -11.03 5.55
C SER A 311 1.80 -12.09 6.59
N ALA A 312 0.93 -12.31 7.57
CA ALA A 312 1.11 -13.36 8.58
C ALA A 312 1.20 -14.77 7.96
N THR A 313 0.62 -14.97 6.77
CA THR A 313 0.52 -16.27 6.09
C THR A 313 1.48 -16.48 4.93
N MET A 314 2.33 -15.49 4.61
CA MET A 314 3.22 -15.51 3.45
C MET A 314 4.65 -15.90 3.84
N PRO A 315 5.20 -17.06 3.45
CA PRO A 315 6.57 -17.44 3.78
C PRO A 315 7.62 -16.43 3.30
N ASN A 316 7.42 -15.86 2.12
CA ASN A 316 8.31 -14.90 1.45
C ASN A 316 8.05 -13.42 1.81
N PHE A 317 7.25 -13.11 2.84
CA PHE A 317 7.10 -11.76 3.38
C PHE A 317 8.38 -11.30 4.09
N ILE A 318 8.75 -10.03 3.91
CA ILE A 318 9.94 -9.45 4.57
C ILE A 318 9.63 -8.26 5.49
N ILE A 319 8.85 -7.29 5.03
CA ILE A 319 8.51 -6.06 5.77
C ILE A 319 7.27 -5.41 5.14
N THR A 320 6.54 -4.55 5.83
CA THR A 320 5.46 -3.76 5.22
C THR A 320 5.46 -2.31 5.70
N GLU A 321 4.67 -1.49 5.04
CA GLU A 321 4.59 -0.05 5.26
C GLU A 321 3.73 0.32 6.46
N TYR A 322 4.22 1.28 7.27
CA TYR A 322 3.47 1.94 8.34
C TYR A 322 3.46 3.45 8.10
N PHE A 323 2.27 3.99 7.78
CA PHE A 323 2.13 5.37 7.35
C PHE A 323 1.87 6.31 8.54
N LEU A 324 2.91 6.91 9.11
CA LEU A 324 2.90 7.69 10.35
C LEU A 324 1.84 8.81 10.41
N PRO A 325 1.59 9.60 9.34
CA PRO A 325 0.65 10.73 9.42
C PRO A 325 -0.79 10.38 9.74
N PHE A 326 -1.21 9.10 9.63
CA PHE A 326 -2.59 8.70 9.93
C PHE A 326 -2.80 8.14 11.34
N VAL A 327 -1.74 8.02 12.15
CA VAL A 327 -1.81 7.37 13.47
C VAL A 327 -2.71 8.11 14.45
N GLU A 328 -2.53 9.43 14.60
CA GLU A 328 -3.34 10.23 15.54
C GLU A 328 -4.82 10.24 15.17
N TRP A 329 -5.11 10.26 13.89
CA TRP A 329 -6.49 10.16 13.42
C TRP A 329 -7.06 8.75 13.67
N GLY A 330 -6.26 7.72 13.46
CA GLY A 330 -6.62 6.34 13.72
C GLY A 330 -7.08 6.12 15.17
N ASP A 331 -6.44 6.76 16.15
CA ASP A 331 -6.82 6.71 17.56
C ASP A 331 -8.23 7.27 17.86
N LYS A 332 -8.73 8.17 16.98
CA LYS A 332 -10.09 8.73 17.10
C LYS A 332 -11.16 7.81 16.52
N ILE A 333 -10.78 6.91 15.63
CA ILE A 333 -11.69 6.04 14.87
C ILE A 333 -11.73 4.62 15.45
N SER A 334 -10.63 4.18 16.05
CA SER A 334 -10.50 2.81 16.55
C SER A 334 -9.80 2.78 17.91
N PRO A 335 -10.42 2.17 18.94
CA PRO A 335 -9.80 2.03 20.25
C PRO A 335 -8.65 1.01 20.29
N ASN A 336 -8.58 0.12 19.27
CA ASN A 336 -7.63 -0.98 19.20
C ASN A 336 -6.82 -0.98 17.90
N GLN A 337 -6.51 0.21 17.38
CA GLN A 337 -5.63 0.39 16.22
C GLN A 337 -4.29 -0.34 16.42
N LEU A 338 -3.79 -0.96 15.36
CA LEU A 338 -2.50 -1.64 15.36
C LEU A 338 -1.36 -0.62 15.43
N LYS A 339 -0.51 -0.75 16.46
CA LYS A 339 0.65 0.13 16.66
C LYS A 339 1.94 -0.69 16.71
N PRO A 340 2.98 -0.27 16.03
CA PRO A 340 4.27 -0.94 16.09
C PRO A 340 4.95 -0.70 17.44
N LYS A 341 5.66 -1.73 17.88
CA LYS A 341 6.54 -1.68 19.02
C LYS A 341 7.92 -2.17 18.57
N ASN A 342 8.91 -1.29 18.66
CA ASN A 342 10.27 -1.57 18.19
C ASN A 342 10.30 -2.10 16.74
N GLY A 343 9.59 -1.42 15.83
CA GLY A 343 9.55 -1.78 14.40
C GLY A 343 8.69 -3.01 14.06
N TYR A 344 7.88 -3.55 14.99
CA TYR A 344 7.05 -4.73 14.78
C TYR A 344 5.62 -4.53 15.27
N ILE A 345 4.65 -5.12 14.57
CA ILE A 345 3.25 -5.23 14.96
C ILE A 345 2.96 -6.68 15.35
N ASP A 346 2.44 -6.90 16.57
CA ASP A 346 1.94 -8.20 17.00
C ASP A 346 0.65 -8.55 16.24
N LEU A 347 0.44 -9.83 15.94
CA LEU A 347 -0.75 -10.26 15.21
C LEU A 347 -2.01 -10.04 16.05
N PRO A 348 -3.10 -9.45 15.47
CA PRO A 348 -4.37 -9.33 16.17
C PRO A 348 -4.97 -10.72 16.40
N THR A 349 -5.51 -10.95 17.60
CA THR A 349 -6.10 -12.23 17.99
C THR A 349 -7.62 -12.23 17.95
N ALA A 350 -8.24 -11.06 17.88
CA ALA A 350 -9.69 -10.92 17.80
C ALA A 350 -10.24 -11.41 16.43
N PRO A 351 -11.52 -11.87 16.39
CA PRO A 351 -12.15 -12.32 15.16
C PRO A 351 -12.20 -11.26 14.05
N GLY A 352 -12.20 -11.71 12.81
CA GLY A 352 -12.19 -10.82 11.64
C GLY A 352 -10.82 -10.18 11.45
N LEU A 353 -10.82 -8.89 11.11
CA LEU A 353 -9.60 -8.08 11.03
C LEU A 353 -9.06 -7.67 12.40
N GLY A 354 -9.80 -7.94 13.48
CA GLY A 354 -9.37 -7.62 14.84
C GLY A 354 -9.33 -6.13 15.15
N ILE A 355 -9.96 -5.31 14.32
CA ILE A 355 -10.06 -3.86 14.47
C ILE A 355 -11.53 -3.46 14.67
N ASP A 356 -11.80 -2.69 15.71
CA ASP A 356 -13.12 -2.10 15.95
C ASP A 356 -13.17 -0.69 15.35
N ILE A 357 -14.20 -0.41 14.56
CA ILE A 357 -14.42 0.88 13.93
C ILE A 357 -15.60 1.57 14.58
N ASP A 358 -15.38 2.74 15.14
CA ASP A 358 -16.46 3.63 15.60
C ASP A 358 -17.10 4.32 14.39
N GLU A 359 -18.25 3.82 13.98
CA GLU A 359 -18.99 4.33 12.81
C GLU A 359 -19.42 5.80 12.99
N GLU A 360 -19.75 6.21 14.19
CA GLU A 360 -20.14 7.60 14.45
C GLU A 360 -18.92 8.53 14.35
N ALA A 361 -17.76 8.08 14.83
CA ALA A 361 -16.51 8.81 14.61
C ALA A 361 -16.14 8.88 13.12
N VAL A 362 -16.36 7.82 12.33
CA VAL A 362 -16.18 7.84 10.87
C VAL A 362 -17.08 8.91 10.24
N LYS A 363 -18.37 8.95 10.59
CA LYS A 363 -19.34 9.93 10.09
C LYS A 363 -19.01 11.37 10.51
N ALA A 364 -18.38 11.55 11.67
CA ALA A 364 -17.95 12.86 12.17
C ALA A 364 -16.72 13.44 11.42
N HIS A 365 -16.05 12.63 10.59
CA HIS A 365 -14.90 13.05 9.79
C HIS A 365 -15.18 12.91 8.28
N PRO A 366 -16.19 13.59 7.72
CA PRO A 366 -16.57 13.41 6.31
C PRO A 366 -15.44 13.82 5.37
N ALA A 367 -15.45 13.22 4.17
CA ALA A 367 -14.51 13.57 3.11
C ALA A 367 -14.51 15.07 2.82
N LYS A 368 -13.35 15.65 2.63
CA LYS A 368 -13.21 17.02 2.14
C LYS A 368 -13.38 17.05 0.63
N VAL A 369 -14.08 18.08 0.16
CA VAL A 369 -14.11 18.42 -1.26
C VAL A 369 -12.79 19.15 -1.57
N TYR A 370 -11.99 18.56 -2.41
CA TYR A 370 -10.77 19.20 -2.90
C TYR A 370 -11.04 19.98 -4.18
N PRO A 371 -10.49 21.19 -4.34
CA PRO A 371 -10.52 21.87 -5.63
C PRO A 371 -9.71 21.05 -6.65
N ALA A 372 -10.04 21.20 -7.93
CA ALA A 372 -9.28 20.58 -9.00
C ALA A 372 -7.78 20.94 -8.86
N ARG A 373 -6.93 19.93 -8.97
CA ARG A 373 -5.47 20.15 -8.88
C ARG A 373 -5.00 21.03 -10.03
N LYS A 374 -4.12 21.97 -9.71
CA LYS A 374 -3.40 22.72 -10.73
C LYS A 374 -2.44 21.77 -11.44
N LEU A 375 -2.76 21.42 -12.68
CA LEU A 375 -1.88 20.64 -13.53
C LEU A 375 -0.72 21.48 -14.05
N ARG A 376 0.35 20.84 -14.45
CA ARG A 376 1.48 21.49 -15.10
C ARG A 376 1.04 22.15 -16.42
N THR A 377 1.62 23.30 -16.69
CA THR A 377 1.45 24.03 -17.97
C THR A 377 2.68 23.80 -18.87
N PRO A 378 2.62 24.11 -20.15
CA PRO A 378 3.80 24.00 -21.02
C PRO A 378 5.04 24.75 -20.50
N SER A 379 4.86 25.87 -19.77
CA SER A 379 5.96 26.62 -19.15
C SER A 379 6.61 25.89 -17.96
N ASP A 380 5.94 24.91 -17.39
CA ASP A 380 6.48 24.11 -16.29
C ASP A 380 7.32 22.93 -16.78
N GLU A 381 7.31 22.63 -18.11
CA GLU A 381 8.03 21.46 -18.63
C GLU A 381 9.55 21.67 -18.68
N GLY A 382 9.98 22.92 -18.71
CA GLY A 382 11.40 23.27 -18.80
C GLY A 382 11.99 22.99 -20.20
N PRO A 383 13.25 23.35 -20.42
CA PRO A 383 13.97 23.03 -21.65
C PRO A 383 14.26 21.54 -21.77
#